data_7ff0955dc8ada2e42ae55f6d06fc0587
#
_entry.id   7ff0955dc8ada2e42ae55f6d06fc0587
#
_cell.length_a   1.000
_cell.length_b   1.000
_cell.length_c   1.000
_cell.angle_alpha   90.00
_cell.angle_beta   90.00
_cell.angle_gamma   90.00
#
_symmetry.space_group_name_H-M   'P 1'
#
loop_
_entity.id
_entity.type
_entity.pdbx_description
1 polymer ?
#
loop_
_entity_poly.entity_id
_entity_poly.type
_entity_poly.pdbx_seq_one_letter_code
_entity_poly.pdbx_strand_id
1 'polypeptide(L)'
;MAKFFTFADRFVPIQFFDEDPVKLTLKISDETDKRIIKAQEAFIAADKHQDMDKRRDAYRAALAGFIGKENVEAILSRTDEPDGFAIYSVYKYLLDAYGAQKAKNLSASATR
;
A
#
# COMPACT_ATOMS: atom_id res chain seq x y z
N MET A 1 30.38 -0.61 -16.80
CA MET A 1 29.15 -1.32 -17.12
C MET A 1 27.99 -0.80 -16.29
N ALA A 2 26.88 -0.56 -16.94
CA ALA A 2 25.70 -0.08 -16.25
C ALA A 2 25.09 -1.15 -15.36
N LYS A 3 24.69 -0.74 -14.18
CA LYS A 3 24.00 -1.59 -13.23
C LYS A 3 22.66 -0.95 -12.95
N PHE A 4 21.58 -1.63 -13.32
CA PHE A 4 20.25 -1.05 -13.20
C PHE A 4 19.78 -1.00 -11.75
N PHE A 5 19.69 -2.14 -11.10
CA PHE A 5 19.18 -2.22 -9.75
C PHE A 5 20.02 -3.18 -8.93
N THR A 6 20.21 -2.84 -7.68
CA THR A 6 20.63 -3.82 -6.68
C THR A 6 19.36 -4.54 -6.21
N PHE A 7 19.54 -5.65 -5.51
CA PHE A 7 18.43 -6.36 -4.89
C PHE A 7 17.65 -5.44 -3.93
N ALA A 8 18.37 -4.60 -3.19
CA ALA A 8 17.78 -3.66 -2.24
C ALA A 8 16.87 -2.62 -2.89
N ASP A 9 17.17 -2.24 -4.14
CA ASP A 9 16.38 -1.23 -4.86
C ASP A 9 14.97 -1.71 -5.19
N ARG A 10 14.72 -3.02 -5.10
CA ARG A 10 13.41 -3.59 -5.36
C ARG A 10 12.52 -3.67 -4.12
N PHE A 11 13.02 -3.26 -2.96
CA PHE A 11 12.26 -3.36 -1.73
C PHE A 11 12.00 -1.99 -1.16
N VAL A 12 10.75 -1.75 -0.79
CA VAL A 12 10.28 -0.48 -0.23
C VAL A 12 9.86 -0.75 1.21
N PRO A 13 10.74 -0.45 2.19
CA PRO A 13 10.36 -0.60 3.59
C PRO A 13 9.43 0.53 4.00
N ILE A 14 8.36 0.20 4.68
CA ILE A 14 7.34 1.15 5.11
C ILE A 14 7.08 0.95 6.59
N GLN A 15 7.02 2.04 7.33
CA GLN A 15 6.80 2.03 8.76
C GLN A 15 5.60 2.87 9.12
N PHE A 16 4.76 2.33 9.99
CA PHE A 16 3.64 3.04 10.61
C PHE A 16 3.94 3.16 12.09
N PHE A 17 3.73 4.34 12.63
CA PHE A 17 3.91 4.69 14.04
C PHE A 17 5.38 4.76 14.46
N ASP A 18 5.69 5.76 15.28
CA ASP A 18 7.05 5.99 15.80
C ASP A 18 7.40 5.02 16.90
N GLU A 19 6.46 4.77 17.82
CA GLU A 19 6.64 3.85 18.93
C GLU A 19 6.02 2.50 18.57
N ASP A 20 6.75 1.45 18.84
CA ASP A 20 6.32 0.07 18.58
C ASP A 20 5.78 -0.07 17.13
N PRO A 21 6.61 0.22 16.13
CA PRO A 21 6.14 0.40 14.77
C PRO A 21 5.64 -0.89 14.11
N VAL A 22 4.63 -0.71 13.25
CA VAL A 22 4.24 -1.75 12.30
C VAL A 22 5.10 -1.55 11.06
N LYS A 23 5.86 -2.57 10.69
CA LYS A 23 6.76 -2.52 9.53
C LYS A 23 6.33 -3.54 8.49
N LEU A 24 6.33 -3.11 7.25
CA LEU A 24 6.12 -4.02 6.13
C LEU A 24 7.00 -3.60 4.96
N THR A 25 7.17 -4.49 4.02
CA THR A 25 8.01 -4.24 2.85
C THR A 25 7.23 -4.60 1.60
N LEU A 26 7.22 -3.67 0.63
CA LEU A 26 6.66 -3.94 -0.69
C LEU A 26 7.80 -4.19 -1.66
N LYS A 27 7.66 -5.24 -2.47
CA LYS A 27 8.63 -5.52 -3.52
C LYS A 27 8.15 -4.86 -4.81
N ILE A 28 9.03 -4.13 -5.49
CA ILE A 28 8.74 -3.57 -6.80
C ILE A 28 8.78 -4.71 -7.81
N SER A 29 7.61 -5.10 -8.32
CA SER A 29 7.46 -6.22 -9.24
C SER A 29 6.11 -6.14 -9.94
N ASP A 30 5.97 -6.91 -11.01
CA ASP A 30 4.69 -7.04 -11.71
C ASP A 30 3.61 -7.60 -10.80
N GLU A 31 3.97 -8.50 -9.91
CA GLU A 31 3.07 -9.10 -8.94
C GLU A 31 2.47 -8.02 -8.03
N THR A 32 3.31 -7.14 -7.51
CA THR A 32 2.85 -6.03 -6.67
C THR A 32 1.99 -5.06 -7.45
N ASP A 33 2.38 -4.75 -8.70
CA ASP A 33 1.59 -3.87 -9.57
C ASP A 33 0.18 -4.46 -9.79
N LYS A 34 0.08 -5.76 -9.98
CA LYS A 34 -1.21 -6.43 -10.14
C LYS A 34 -2.05 -6.34 -8.88
N ARG A 35 -1.43 -6.50 -7.71
CA ARG A 35 -2.15 -6.36 -6.43
C ARG A 35 -2.65 -4.94 -6.22
N ILE A 36 -1.87 -3.95 -6.64
CA ILE A 36 -2.29 -2.55 -6.57
C ILE A 36 -3.52 -2.32 -7.45
N ILE A 37 -3.50 -2.83 -8.68
CA ILE A 37 -4.63 -2.70 -9.61
C ILE A 37 -5.88 -3.35 -9.02
N LYS A 38 -5.75 -4.55 -8.46
CA LYS A 38 -6.88 -5.24 -7.83
C LYS A 38 -7.43 -4.48 -6.63
N ALA A 39 -6.54 -3.91 -5.81
CA ALA A 39 -6.97 -3.10 -4.67
C ALA A 39 -7.70 -1.85 -5.15
N GLN A 40 -7.18 -1.18 -6.17
CA GLN A 40 -7.83 0.00 -6.77
C GLN A 40 -9.24 -0.33 -7.24
N GLU A 41 -9.41 -1.41 -7.96
CA GLU A 41 -10.71 -1.86 -8.44
C GLU A 41 -11.65 -2.17 -7.27
N ALA A 42 -11.12 -2.80 -6.22
CA ALA A 42 -11.91 -3.12 -5.04
C ALA A 42 -12.37 -1.87 -4.28
N PHE A 43 -11.51 -0.85 -4.18
CA PHE A 43 -11.91 0.44 -3.58
C PHE A 43 -12.98 1.13 -4.40
N ILE A 44 -12.85 1.12 -5.72
CA ILE A 44 -13.85 1.71 -6.62
C ILE A 44 -15.20 0.98 -6.45
N ALA A 45 -15.18 -0.35 -6.39
CA ALA A 45 -16.40 -1.13 -6.17
C ALA A 45 -17.01 -0.85 -4.79
N ALA A 46 -16.16 -0.67 -3.78
CA ALA A 46 -16.61 -0.37 -2.42
C ALA A 46 -17.34 0.97 -2.33
N ASP A 47 -16.92 1.95 -3.13
CA ASP A 47 -17.56 3.28 -3.16
C ASP A 47 -19.02 3.23 -3.59
N LYS A 48 -19.44 2.16 -4.25
CA LYS A 48 -20.83 2.00 -4.70
C LYS A 48 -21.78 1.62 -3.57
N HIS A 49 -21.28 1.19 -2.43
CA HIS A 49 -22.11 0.93 -1.27
C HIS A 49 -22.58 2.24 -0.67
N GLN A 50 -23.89 2.37 -0.47
CA GLN A 50 -24.47 3.55 0.17
C GLN A 50 -24.40 3.43 1.69
N ASP A 51 -24.45 2.20 2.20
CA ASP A 51 -24.30 1.93 3.62
C ASP A 51 -22.84 2.16 4.03
N MET A 52 -22.62 3.07 4.97
CA MET A 52 -21.27 3.45 5.39
C MET A 52 -20.52 2.30 6.04
N ASP A 53 -21.20 1.45 6.78
CA ASP A 53 -20.58 0.30 7.42
C ASP A 53 -20.11 -0.72 6.38
N LYS A 54 -20.95 -0.99 5.39
CA LYS A 54 -20.60 -1.89 4.31
C LYS A 54 -19.44 -1.35 3.47
N ARG A 55 -19.44 -0.05 3.21
CA ARG A 55 -18.35 0.61 2.47
C ARG A 55 -17.04 0.47 3.25
N ARG A 56 -17.07 0.76 4.54
CA ARG A 56 -15.89 0.62 5.39
C ARG A 56 -15.35 -0.80 5.38
N ASP A 57 -16.25 -1.80 5.53
CA ASP A 57 -15.85 -3.20 5.53
C ASP A 57 -15.25 -3.62 4.18
N ALA A 58 -15.80 -3.11 3.08
CA ALA A 58 -15.29 -3.37 1.74
C ALA A 58 -13.92 -2.70 1.53
N TYR A 59 -13.72 -1.50 2.05
CA TYR A 59 -12.41 -0.83 2.03
C TYR A 59 -11.37 -1.64 2.81
N ARG A 60 -11.76 -2.15 3.97
CA ARG A 60 -10.88 -2.98 4.79
C ARG A 60 -10.46 -4.25 4.04
N ALA A 61 -11.41 -4.89 3.37
CA ALA A 61 -11.14 -6.07 2.56
C ALA A 61 -10.21 -5.74 1.37
N ALA A 62 -10.40 -4.59 0.73
CA ALA A 62 -9.55 -4.15 -0.37
C ALA A 62 -8.10 -3.95 0.10
N LEU A 63 -7.91 -3.30 1.24
CA LEU A 63 -6.58 -3.10 1.80
C LEU A 63 -5.94 -4.42 2.21
N ALA A 64 -6.73 -5.34 2.79
CA ALA A 64 -6.25 -6.67 3.18
C ALA A 64 -5.78 -7.49 1.97
N GLY A 65 -6.44 -7.33 0.82
CA GLY A 65 -6.01 -7.97 -0.41
C GLY A 65 -4.66 -7.47 -0.91
N PHE A 66 -4.26 -6.27 -0.50
CA PHE A 66 -2.98 -5.68 -0.88
C PHE A 66 -1.85 -6.04 0.11
N ILE A 67 -2.06 -5.82 1.40
CA ILE A 67 -0.98 -5.97 2.41
C ILE A 67 -1.20 -7.12 3.40
N GLY A 68 -2.30 -7.84 3.27
CA GLY A 68 -2.61 -8.94 4.18
C GLY A 68 -3.43 -8.50 5.38
N LYS A 69 -4.27 -9.41 5.87
CA LYS A 69 -5.16 -9.15 6.98
C LYS A 69 -4.43 -8.76 8.26
N GLU A 70 -3.32 -9.43 8.55
CA GLU A 70 -2.56 -9.17 9.78
C GLU A 70 -2.03 -7.75 9.83
N ASN A 71 -1.49 -7.25 8.72
CA ASN A 71 -0.99 -5.89 8.65
C ASN A 71 -2.11 -4.87 8.79
N VAL A 72 -3.26 -5.13 8.15
CA VAL A 72 -4.43 -4.26 8.27
C VAL A 72 -4.87 -4.16 9.72
N GLU A 73 -5.02 -5.29 10.40
CA GLU A 73 -5.43 -5.32 11.81
C GLU A 73 -4.43 -4.59 12.70
N ALA A 74 -3.14 -4.81 12.48
CA ALA A 74 -2.09 -4.17 13.27
C ALA A 74 -2.13 -2.65 13.13
N ILE A 75 -2.40 -2.14 11.94
CA ILE A 75 -2.45 -0.70 11.68
C ILE A 75 -3.75 -0.11 12.20
N LEU A 76 -4.89 -0.70 11.86
CA LEU A 76 -6.20 -0.14 12.19
C LEU A 76 -6.54 -0.24 13.67
N SER A 77 -6.03 -1.25 14.37
CA SER A 77 -6.25 -1.38 15.80
C SER A 77 -5.63 -0.21 16.59
N ARG A 78 -4.67 0.49 16.01
CA ARG A 78 -3.97 1.62 16.62
C ARG A 78 -4.41 2.97 16.05
N THR A 79 -5.44 2.96 15.21
CA THR A 79 -5.98 4.15 14.57
C THR A 79 -7.22 4.59 15.36
N ASP A 80 -7.28 5.87 15.72
CA ASP A 80 -8.37 6.40 16.55
C ASP A 80 -9.74 6.20 15.91
N GLU A 81 -9.86 6.49 14.63
CA GLU A 81 -11.12 6.31 13.90
C GLU A 81 -10.81 5.49 12.63
N PRO A 82 -10.90 4.16 12.71
CA PRO A 82 -10.60 3.32 11.55
C PRO A 82 -11.78 3.25 10.56
N ASP A 83 -12.23 4.41 10.11
CA ASP A 83 -13.30 4.55 9.11
C ASP A 83 -12.77 4.41 7.68
N GLY A 84 -13.64 4.57 6.69
CA GLY A 84 -13.26 4.45 5.30
C GLY A 84 -12.18 5.43 4.88
N PHE A 85 -12.22 6.66 5.42
CA PHE A 85 -11.21 7.67 5.13
C PHE A 85 -9.83 7.23 5.64
N ALA A 86 -9.77 6.73 6.87
CA ALA A 86 -8.52 6.26 7.45
C ALA A 86 -7.93 5.07 6.67
N ILE A 87 -8.79 4.13 6.30
CA ILE A 87 -8.38 2.94 5.52
C ILE A 87 -7.82 3.36 4.16
N TYR A 88 -8.50 4.24 3.47
CA TYR A 88 -8.03 4.72 2.17
C TYR A 88 -6.72 5.51 2.30
N SER A 89 -6.57 6.28 3.39
CA SER A 89 -5.33 7.02 3.66
C SER A 89 -4.13 6.09 3.82
N VAL A 90 -4.31 4.95 4.47
CA VAL A 90 -3.27 3.92 4.57
C VAL A 90 -2.87 3.44 3.18
N TYR A 91 -3.86 3.14 2.34
CA TYR A 91 -3.61 2.70 0.97
C TYR A 91 -2.83 3.76 0.18
N LYS A 92 -3.23 5.03 0.28
CA LYS A 92 -2.54 6.14 -0.41
C LYS A 92 -1.10 6.29 0.07
N TYR A 93 -0.87 6.16 1.36
CA TYR A 93 0.48 6.23 1.91
C TYR A 93 1.38 5.13 1.33
N LEU A 94 0.84 3.92 1.22
CA LEU A 94 1.56 2.79 0.62
C LEU A 94 1.87 3.04 -0.86
N LEU A 95 0.89 3.55 -1.61
CA LEU A 95 1.06 3.87 -3.02
C LEU A 95 2.12 4.94 -3.23
N ASP A 96 2.09 5.97 -2.41
CA ASP A 96 3.04 7.08 -2.54
C ASP A 96 4.47 6.61 -2.28
N ALA A 97 4.67 5.77 -1.27
CA ALA A 97 5.99 5.22 -0.96
C ALA A 97 6.48 4.31 -2.09
N TYR A 98 5.61 3.44 -2.59
CA TYR A 98 5.92 2.52 -3.68
C TYR A 98 6.25 3.30 -4.96
N GLY A 99 5.41 4.26 -5.31
CA GLY A 99 5.60 5.07 -6.52
C GLY A 99 6.86 5.92 -6.47
N ALA A 100 7.19 6.47 -5.30
CA ALA A 100 8.40 7.28 -5.13
C ALA A 100 9.66 6.44 -5.37
N GLN A 101 9.72 5.23 -4.84
CA GLN A 101 10.87 4.35 -5.05
C GLN A 101 10.95 3.88 -6.50
N LYS A 102 9.81 3.56 -7.10
CA LYS A 102 9.74 3.14 -8.50
C LYS A 102 10.23 4.25 -9.43
N ALA A 103 9.79 5.49 -9.20
CA ALA A 103 10.23 6.65 -9.97
C ALA A 103 11.73 6.89 -9.81
N LYS A 104 12.25 6.74 -8.61
CA LYS A 104 13.67 6.88 -8.31
C LYS A 104 14.50 5.85 -9.08
N ASN A 105 14.03 4.61 -9.13
CA ASN A 105 14.70 3.54 -9.88
C ASN A 105 14.73 3.84 -11.37
N LEU A 106 13.61 4.30 -11.93
CA LEU A 106 13.52 4.65 -13.33
C LEU A 106 14.43 5.82 -13.67
N SER A 107 14.47 6.83 -12.83
CA SER A 107 15.34 7.98 -13.01
C SER A 107 16.82 7.58 -12.98
N ALA A 108 17.20 6.73 -12.05
CA ALA A 108 18.57 6.20 -11.96
C ALA A 108 18.96 5.41 -13.21
N SER A 109 18.02 4.62 -13.76
CA SER A 109 18.25 3.88 -15.00
C SER A 109 18.42 4.81 -16.19
N ALA A 110 17.62 5.88 -16.24
CA ALA A 110 17.63 6.83 -17.35
C ALA A 110 18.90 7.66 -17.42
N THR A 111 19.57 7.89 -16.30
CA THR A 111 20.76 8.73 -16.24
C THR A 111 22.06 8.01 -16.62
N ARG A 112 21.95 6.74 -16.94
CA ARG A 112 23.11 5.97 -17.41
C ARG A 112 23.39 6.07 -18.91
#